data_a1cc6254c726dac777da77702c89b3b7
#
_entry.id   a1cc6254c726dac777da77702c89b3b7
#
_cell.length_a   1.000
_cell.length_b   1.000
_cell.length_c   1.000
_cell.angle_alpha   90.00
_cell.angle_beta   90.00
_cell.angle_gamma   90.00
#
_symmetry.space_group_name_H-M   'P 1'
#
loop_
_entity.id
_entity.type
_entity.pdbx_description
1 polymer ?
#
loop_
_entity_poly.entity_id
_entity_poly.type
_entity_poly.pdbx_seq_one_letter_code
_entity_poly.pdbx_strand_id
1 'polypeptide(L)'
;LYPKQWVAPEPERTSMRFLLTVVGLVAGVVCLLVDLGLWGRVTWSGYVLGGLAVAYALFALPLWFRRPNPVLLLPVDFVAVGLYLLYINLKNGGGWFLSFAFPVTGIACVLTTAVVALTHYLRRGYFFIFGGASIAVGCSAMLVELFQCITFGGQMFRWSLYPVGVLSALGLFWILAGIIRPLGDAIRKRVFI
;
A
#
# COMPACT_ATOMS: atom_id res chain seq x y z
N LEU A 1 48.90 -4.35 -7.21
CA LEU A 1 47.73 -4.34 -8.08
C LEU A 1 46.58 -5.07 -7.36
N TYR A 2 45.71 -4.33 -6.68
CA TYR A 2 44.50 -4.89 -6.10
C TYR A 2 43.58 -5.34 -7.24
N PRO A 3 42.99 -6.54 -7.20
CA PRO A 3 42.00 -6.94 -8.17
C PRO A 3 40.81 -6.00 -8.07
N LYS A 4 40.37 -5.42 -9.21
CA LYS A 4 39.15 -4.62 -9.30
C LYS A 4 38.04 -5.48 -8.72
N GLN A 5 37.45 -5.02 -7.61
CA GLN A 5 36.25 -5.66 -7.07
C GLN A 5 35.21 -5.69 -8.17
N TRP A 6 34.71 -6.87 -8.49
CA TRP A 6 33.56 -7.05 -9.37
C TRP A 6 32.38 -6.41 -8.70
N VAL A 7 32.06 -5.19 -9.12
CA VAL A 7 30.77 -4.57 -8.78
C VAL A 7 29.78 -5.18 -9.73
N ALA A 8 28.87 -6.00 -9.20
CA ALA A 8 27.77 -6.53 -9.99
C ALA A 8 27.04 -5.35 -10.66
N PRO A 9 26.83 -5.39 -11.98
CA PRO A 9 26.13 -4.31 -12.66
C PRO A 9 24.74 -4.16 -12.03
N GLU A 10 24.41 -2.94 -11.61
CA GLU A 10 23.06 -2.66 -11.14
C GLU A 10 22.07 -3.05 -12.24
N PRO A 11 21.00 -3.78 -11.91
CA PRO A 11 20.02 -4.20 -12.91
C PRO A 11 19.47 -2.94 -13.57
N GLU A 12 19.69 -2.80 -14.86
CA GLU A 12 19.20 -1.65 -15.62
C GLU A 12 17.69 -1.58 -15.44
N ARG A 13 17.17 -0.44 -15.05
CA ARG A 13 15.73 -0.18 -14.86
C ARG A 13 14.91 -0.60 -16.09
N THR A 14 15.53 -0.52 -17.27
CA THR A 14 14.93 -0.94 -18.54
C THR A 14 14.71 -2.44 -18.61
N SER A 15 15.68 -3.23 -18.17
CA SER A 15 15.58 -4.70 -18.13
C SER A 15 14.52 -5.15 -17.14
N MET A 16 14.43 -4.51 -15.97
CA MET A 16 13.42 -4.83 -14.98
C MET A 16 12.00 -4.47 -15.46
N ARG A 17 11.82 -3.31 -16.12
CA ARG A 17 10.54 -2.95 -16.75
C ARG A 17 10.12 -3.97 -17.79
N PHE A 18 11.03 -4.33 -18.68
CA PHE A 18 10.77 -5.32 -19.74
C PHE A 18 10.38 -6.66 -19.13
N LEU A 19 11.12 -7.14 -18.13
CA LEU A 19 10.81 -8.40 -17.45
C LEU A 19 9.41 -8.38 -16.83
N LEU A 20 9.09 -7.35 -16.04
CA LEU A 20 7.76 -7.22 -15.40
C LEU A 20 6.64 -7.17 -16.42
N THR A 21 6.84 -6.44 -17.54
CA THR A 21 5.84 -6.32 -18.59
C THR A 21 5.63 -7.66 -19.30
N VAL A 22 6.70 -8.36 -19.67
CA VAL A 22 6.60 -9.65 -20.36
C VAL A 22 5.97 -10.69 -19.44
N VAL A 23 6.42 -10.81 -18.19
CA VAL A 23 5.87 -11.77 -17.22
C VAL A 23 4.38 -11.48 -16.97
N GLY A 24 4.00 -10.22 -16.77
CA GLY A 24 2.61 -9.83 -16.57
C GLY A 24 1.73 -10.13 -17.79
N LEU A 25 2.21 -9.83 -19.00
CA LEU A 25 1.49 -10.13 -20.25
C LEU A 25 1.32 -11.64 -20.46
N VAL A 26 2.39 -12.41 -20.29
CA VAL A 26 2.33 -13.88 -20.46
C VAL A 26 1.36 -14.48 -19.44
N ALA A 27 1.45 -14.11 -18.17
CA ALA A 27 0.54 -14.58 -17.13
C ALA A 27 -0.92 -14.21 -17.46
N GLY A 28 -1.17 -12.97 -17.88
CA GLY A 28 -2.50 -12.50 -18.25
C GLY A 28 -3.08 -13.24 -19.44
N VAL A 29 -2.30 -13.41 -20.51
CA VAL A 29 -2.71 -14.14 -21.71
C VAL A 29 -3.00 -15.61 -21.40
N VAL A 30 -2.13 -16.28 -20.64
CA VAL A 30 -2.35 -17.68 -20.25
C VAL A 30 -3.66 -17.83 -19.46
N CYS A 31 -3.89 -16.98 -18.45
CA CYS A 31 -5.12 -17.02 -17.65
C CYS A 31 -6.36 -16.78 -18.53
N LEU A 32 -6.29 -15.86 -19.48
CA LEU A 32 -7.39 -15.53 -20.36
C LEU A 32 -7.68 -16.68 -21.34
N LEU A 33 -6.65 -17.30 -21.93
CA LEU A 33 -6.80 -18.44 -22.82
C LEU A 33 -7.39 -19.65 -22.12
N VAL A 34 -6.95 -19.92 -20.89
CA VAL A 34 -7.49 -21.03 -20.08
C VAL A 34 -8.96 -20.79 -19.75
N ASP A 35 -9.33 -19.58 -19.33
CA ASP A 35 -10.71 -19.24 -18.98
C ASP A 35 -11.64 -19.32 -20.21
N LEU A 36 -11.22 -18.78 -21.34
CA LEU A 36 -11.96 -18.86 -22.59
C LEU A 36 -12.05 -20.30 -23.12
N GLY A 37 -10.98 -21.09 -23.00
CA GLY A 37 -10.96 -22.48 -23.41
C GLY A 37 -11.88 -23.38 -22.60
N LEU A 38 -12.00 -23.13 -21.29
CA LEU A 38 -12.82 -23.93 -20.39
C LEU A 38 -14.30 -23.48 -20.38
N TRP A 39 -14.56 -22.18 -20.41
CA TRP A 39 -15.90 -21.64 -20.17
C TRP A 39 -16.49 -20.84 -21.34
N GLY A 40 -15.72 -20.59 -22.41
CA GLY A 40 -16.16 -19.79 -23.58
C GLY A 40 -16.48 -18.33 -23.26
N ARG A 41 -16.20 -17.87 -22.05
CA ARG A 41 -16.45 -16.51 -21.56
C ARG A 41 -15.46 -16.11 -20.48
N VAL A 42 -15.28 -14.80 -20.28
CA VAL A 42 -14.43 -14.26 -19.21
C VAL A 42 -15.14 -14.39 -17.86
N THR A 43 -14.72 -15.34 -17.04
CA THR A 43 -15.28 -15.61 -15.70
C THR A 43 -14.35 -15.15 -14.60
N TRP A 44 -13.32 -15.91 -14.30
CA TRP A 44 -12.34 -15.63 -13.24
C TRP A 44 -11.11 -14.88 -13.76
N SER A 45 -10.76 -15.00 -15.05
CA SER A 45 -9.59 -14.33 -15.63
C SER A 45 -9.68 -12.81 -15.51
N GLY A 46 -10.88 -12.23 -15.50
CA GLY A 46 -11.07 -10.80 -15.27
C GLY A 46 -10.56 -10.31 -13.93
N TYR A 47 -10.70 -11.12 -12.87
CA TYR A 47 -10.13 -10.79 -11.55
C TYR A 47 -8.61 -10.83 -11.57
N VAL A 48 -8.04 -11.83 -12.23
CA VAL A 48 -6.59 -11.97 -12.37
C VAL A 48 -6.00 -10.81 -13.17
N LEU A 49 -6.62 -10.47 -14.32
CA LEU A 49 -6.18 -9.35 -15.16
C LEU A 49 -6.25 -8.01 -14.40
N GLY A 50 -7.34 -7.78 -13.66
CA GLY A 50 -7.46 -6.60 -12.81
C GLY A 50 -6.38 -6.54 -11.73
N GLY A 51 -6.12 -7.66 -11.04
CA GLY A 51 -5.04 -7.77 -10.06
C GLY A 51 -3.66 -7.55 -10.66
N LEU A 52 -3.39 -8.11 -11.85
CA LEU A 52 -2.13 -7.87 -12.59
C LEU A 52 -1.98 -6.41 -13.01
N ALA A 53 -3.06 -5.74 -13.42
CA ALA A 53 -3.04 -4.32 -13.76
C ALA A 53 -2.70 -3.44 -12.56
N VAL A 54 -3.28 -3.73 -11.39
CA VAL A 54 -2.94 -3.05 -10.13
C VAL A 54 -1.49 -3.33 -9.73
N ALA A 55 -1.05 -4.59 -9.79
CA ALA A 55 0.34 -4.95 -9.50
C ALA A 55 1.31 -4.24 -10.44
N TYR A 56 0.96 -4.14 -11.72
CA TYR A 56 1.76 -3.40 -12.70
C TYR A 56 1.82 -1.90 -12.38
N ALA A 57 0.71 -1.29 -11.99
CA ALA A 57 0.70 0.10 -11.54
C ALA A 57 1.63 0.31 -10.35
N LEU A 58 1.52 -0.52 -9.30
CA LEU A 58 2.32 -0.41 -8.09
C LEU A 58 3.83 -0.59 -8.33
N PHE A 59 4.23 -1.59 -9.13
CA PHE A 59 5.63 -1.97 -9.27
C PHE A 59 6.30 -1.44 -10.53
N ALA A 60 5.60 -1.37 -11.66
CA ALA A 60 6.17 -0.97 -12.93
C ALA A 60 6.07 0.54 -13.17
N LEU A 61 4.98 1.18 -12.74
CA LEU A 61 4.78 2.62 -12.95
C LEU A 61 5.93 3.48 -12.40
N PRO A 62 6.45 3.25 -11.17
CA PRO A 62 7.58 4.01 -10.65
C PRO A 62 8.86 3.86 -11.49
N LEU A 63 9.04 2.72 -12.17
CA LEU A 63 10.20 2.46 -13.02
C LEU A 63 10.17 3.24 -14.36
N TRP A 64 9.00 3.75 -14.77
CA TRP A 64 8.86 4.56 -15.99
C TRP A 64 9.40 5.98 -15.80
N PHE A 65 9.42 6.48 -14.58
CA PHE A 65 9.89 7.83 -14.26
C PHE A 65 11.37 7.81 -13.88
N ARG A 66 12.16 8.73 -14.44
CA ARG A 66 13.58 8.88 -14.08
C ARG A 66 13.78 9.34 -12.62
N ARG A 67 12.83 10.12 -12.09
CA ARG A 67 12.78 10.58 -10.69
C ARG A 67 11.34 10.42 -10.19
N PRO A 68 10.95 9.22 -9.78
CA PRO A 68 9.61 9.01 -9.27
C PRO A 68 9.40 9.81 -7.99
N ASN A 69 8.38 10.65 -7.97
CA ASN A 69 7.96 11.31 -6.74
C ASN A 69 6.94 10.40 -6.03
N PRO A 70 7.31 9.77 -4.90
CA PRO A 70 6.44 8.81 -4.23
C PRO A 70 5.13 9.45 -3.74
N VAL A 71 5.15 10.74 -3.43
CA VAL A 71 3.97 11.48 -2.96
C VAL A 71 2.89 11.60 -4.05
N LEU A 72 3.29 11.68 -5.33
CA LEU A 72 2.35 11.75 -6.46
C LEU A 72 1.93 10.36 -6.96
N LEU A 73 2.81 9.37 -6.85
CA LEU A 73 2.51 8.02 -7.34
C LEU A 73 1.52 7.29 -6.43
N LEU A 74 1.61 7.45 -5.12
CA LEU A 74 0.70 6.81 -4.17
C LEU A 74 -0.79 7.07 -4.45
N PRO A 75 -1.27 8.32 -4.64
CA PRO A 75 -2.67 8.54 -4.99
C PRO A 75 -3.08 7.84 -6.30
N VAL A 76 -2.19 7.76 -7.29
CA VAL A 76 -2.45 7.05 -8.55
C VAL A 76 -2.62 5.55 -8.30
N ASP A 77 -1.77 4.96 -7.45
CA ASP A 77 -1.88 3.56 -7.07
C ASP A 77 -3.20 3.27 -6.33
N PHE A 78 -3.62 4.15 -5.43
CA PHE A 78 -4.91 4.02 -4.75
C PHE A 78 -6.11 4.19 -5.69
N VAL A 79 -6.01 5.03 -6.72
CA VAL A 79 -7.02 5.11 -7.78
C VAL A 79 -7.10 3.78 -8.55
N ALA A 80 -5.96 3.18 -8.89
CA ALA A 80 -5.92 1.87 -9.56
C ALA A 80 -6.58 0.77 -8.69
N VAL A 81 -6.27 0.74 -7.39
CA VAL A 81 -6.91 -0.16 -6.42
C VAL A 81 -8.42 0.10 -6.34
N GLY A 82 -8.83 1.36 -6.26
CA GLY A 82 -10.24 1.75 -6.21
C GLY A 82 -11.02 1.31 -7.45
N LEU A 83 -10.45 1.49 -8.64
CA LEU A 83 -11.04 1.03 -9.90
C LEU A 83 -11.16 -0.49 -9.95
N TYR A 84 -10.17 -1.20 -9.43
CA TYR A 84 -10.23 -2.66 -9.35
C TYR A 84 -11.32 -3.15 -8.37
N LEU A 85 -11.45 -2.52 -7.21
CA LEU A 85 -12.53 -2.83 -6.26
C LEU A 85 -13.91 -2.50 -6.84
N LEU A 86 -14.03 -1.41 -7.61
CA LEU A 86 -15.24 -1.08 -8.34
C LEU A 86 -15.59 -2.17 -9.37
N TYR A 87 -14.61 -2.65 -10.13
CA TYR A 87 -14.78 -3.75 -11.07
C TYR A 87 -15.31 -5.01 -10.36
N ILE A 88 -14.73 -5.40 -9.23
CA ILE A 88 -15.19 -6.54 -8.43
C ILE A 88 -16.62 -6.33 -7.95
N ASN A 89 -16.96 -5.14 -7.46
CA ASN A 89 -18.31 -4.81 -7.00
C ASN A 89 -19.35 -4.94 -8.14
N LEU A 90 -19.02 -4.43 -9.33
CA LEU A 90 -19.91 -4.51 -10.49
C LEU A 90 -20.10 -5.96 -10.97
N LYS A 91 -19.03 -6.76 -10.99
CA LYS A 91 -19.11 -8.19 -11.39
C LYS A 91 -19.94 -9.03 -10.43
N ASN A 92 -19.87 -8.73 -9.13
CA ASN A 92 -20.59 -9.48 -8.09
C ASN A 92 -21.99 -8.93 -7.81
N GLY A 93 -22.43 -7.86 -8.51
CA GLY A 93 -23.72 -7.20 -8.27
C GLY A 93 -23.86 -6.61 -6.86
N GLY A 94 -22.72 -6.32 -6.20
CA GLY A 94 -22.68 -5.82 -4.83
C GLY A 94 -22.92 -4.29 -4.77
N GLY A 95 -23.46 -3.81 -3.65
CA GLY A 95 -23.61 -2.38 -3.37
C GLY A 95 -22.59 -1.84 -2.36
N TRP A 96 -21.57 -2.63 -2.01
CA TRP A 96 -20.63 -2.31 -0.91
C TRP A 96 -19.50 -1.35 -1.31
N PHE A 97 -19.32 -1.07 -2.59
CA PHE A 97 -18.20 -0.22 -3.03
C PHE A 97 -18.27 1.18 -2.46
N LEU A 98 -19.38 1.89 -2.62
CA LEU A 98 -19.53 3.29 -2.16
C LEU A 98 -19.63 3.40 -0.64
N SER A 99 -20.24 2.42 0.02
CA SER A 99 -20.47 2.46 1.47
C SER A 99 -19.28 1.95 2.29
N PHE A 100 -18.42 1.09 1.71
CA PHE A 100 -17.30 0.49 2.44
C PHE A 100 -15.96 0.69 1.72
N ALA A 101 -15.80 0.17 0.48
CA ALA A 101 -14.50 0.15 -0.17
C ALA A 101 -13.94 1.53 -0.47
N PHE A 102 -14.77 2.43 -0.98
CA PHE A 102 -14.36 3.79 -1.35
C PHE A 102 -13.88 4.61 -0.14
N PRO A 103 -14.63 4.72 0.98
CA PRO A 103 -14.14 5.45 2.15
C PRO A 103 -12.92 4.79 2.80
N VAL A 104 -12.84 3.46 2.86
CA VAL A 104 -11.69 2.74 3.43
C VAL A 104 -10.42 2.96 2.60
N THR A 105 -10.51 2.83 1.27
CA THR A 105 -9.38 3.13 0.38
C THR A 105 -9.00 4.60 0.42
N GLY A 106 -9.96 5.50 0.55
CA GLY A 106 -9.72 6.93 0.72
C GLY A 106 -8.94 7.25 2.00
N ILE A 107 -9.34 6.68 3.13
CA ILE A 107 -8.62 6.83 4.41
C ILE A 107 -7.19 6.29 4.28
N ALA A 108 -7.02 5.09 3.73
CA ALA A 108 -5.71 4.49 3.52
C ALA A 108 -4.82 5.34 2.59
N CYS A 109 -5.40 5.90 1.52
CA CYS A 109 -4.71 6.80 0.61
C CYS A 109 -4.22 8.07 1.32
N VAL A 110 -5.07 8.73 2.06
CA VAL A 110 -4.73 9.98 2.77
C VAL A 110 -3.66 9.71 3.83
N LEU A 111 -3.81 8.67 4.64
CA LEU A 111 -2.85 8.34 5.69
C LEU A 111 -1.47 7.98 5.12
N THR A 112 -1.41 7.07 4.14
CA THR A 112 -0.13 6.68 3.53
C THR A 112 0.54 7.82 2.80
N THR A 113 -0.22 8.61 2.04
CA THR A 113 0.32 9.77 1.33
C THR A 113 0.82 10.84 2.30
N ALA A 114 0.10 11.09 3.40
CA ALA A 114 0.53 12.02 4.45
C ALA A 114 1.83 11.57 5.12
N VAL A 115 1.96 10.29 5.49
CA VAL A 115 3.17 9.74 6.10
C VAL A 115 4.35 9.83 5.14
N VAL A 116 4.15 9.46 3.87
CA VAL A 116 5.22 9.52 2.85
C VAL A 116 5.59 10.97 2.54
N ALA A 117 4.63 11.88 2.46
CA ALA A 117 4.91 13.31 2.28
C ALA A 117 5.70 13.88 3.45
N LEU A 118 5.28 13.60 4.69
CA LEU A 118 5.99 14.05 5.88
C LEU A 118 7.42 13.49 5.94
N THR A 119 7.62 12.22 5.67
CA THR A 119 8.97 11.61 5.65
C THR A 119 9.83 12.09 4.49
N HIS A 120 9.22 12.44 3.35
CA HIS A 120 9.94 12.94 2.17
C HIS A 120 10.37 14.40 2.33
N TYR A 121 9.51 15.24 2.88
CA TYR A 121 9.76 16.69 2.99
C TYR A 121 10.39 17.10 4.33
N LEU A 122 10.07 16.40 5.44
CA LEU A 122 10.66 16.67 6.74
C LEU A 122 11.81 15.69 7.05
N ARG A 123 13.03 16.17 6.92
CA ARG A 123 14.24 15.39 7.22
C ARG A 123 14.56 15.21 8.71
N ARG A 124 13.81 15.84 9.60
CA ARG A 124 14.01 15.79 11.06
C ARG A 124 12.70 15.42 11.74
N GLY A 125 12.78 14.65 12.82
CA GLY A 125 11.60 14.32 13.62
C GLY A 125 10.88 13.03 13.22
N TYR A 126 11.57 12.06 12.63
CA TYR A 126 10.98 10.77 12.24
C TYR A 126 10.20 10.08 13.38
N PHE A 127 10.68 10.18 14.62
CA PHE A 127 9.99 9.62 15.78
C PHE A 127 8.59 10.20 15.98
N PHE A 128 8.43 11.51 15.78
CA PHE A 128 7.11 12.17 15.85
C PHE A 128 6.21 11.78 14.68
N ILE A 129 6.77 11.67 13.47
CA ILE A 129 6.02 11.27 12.28
C ILE A 129 5.51 9.83 12.44
N PHE A 130 6.38 8.88 12.80
CA PHE A 130 5.98 7.50 13.00
C PHE A 130 5.05 7.32 14.21
N GLY A 131 5.28 8.09 15.29
CA GLY A 131 4.40 8.09 16.45
C GLY A 131 2.99 8.59 16.10
N GLY A 132 2.89 9.73 15.43
CA GLY A 132 1.63 10.28 14.96
C GLY A 132 0.93 9.39 13.94
N ALA A 133 1.69 8.82 12.99
CA ALA A 133 1.18 7.87 12.01
C ALA A 133 0.60 6.61 12.67
N SER A 134 1.29 6.04 13.66
CA SER A 134 0.79 4.86 14.40
C SER A 134 -0.54 5.15 15.08
N ILE A 135 -0.67 6.30 15.75
CA ILE A 135 -1.92 6.71 16.39
C ILE A 135 -3.02 6.90 15.33
N ALA A 136 -2.71 7.59 14.23
CA ALA A 136 -3.69 7.85 13.17
C ALA A 136 -4.19 6.56 12.52
N VAL A 137 -3.29 5.59 12.26
CA VAL A 137 -3.66 4.26 11.75
C VAL A 137 -4.51 3.51 12.79
N GLY A 138 -4.16 3.57 14.07
CA GLY A 138 -4.99 3.01 15.14
C GLY A 138 -6.41 3.58 15.12
N CYS A 139 -6.54 4.90 15.13
CA CYS A 139 -7.84 5.58 15.08
C CYS A 139 -8.62 5.27 13.79
N SER A 140 -7.95 5.11 12.65
CA SER A 140 -8.61 4.76 11.39
C SER A 140 -9.28 3.39 11.43
N ALA A 141 -8.83 2.46 12.28
CA ALA A 141 -9.47 1.17 12.47
C ALA A 141 -10.91 1.30 13.00
N MET A 142 -11.20 2.33 13.81
CA MET A 142 -12.57 2.62 14.25
C MET A 142 -13.45 3.08 13.09
N LEU A 143 -12.90 3.90 12.17
CA LEU A 143 -13.63 4.33 10.98
C LEU A 143 -13.90 3.15 10.04
N VAL A 144 -12.94 2.26 9.87
CA VAL A 144 -13.10 1.04 9.06
C VAL A 144 -14.21 0.16 9.65
N GLU A 145 -14.22 -0.05 10.97
CA GLU A 145 -15.29 -0.82 11.63
C GLU A 145 -16.65 -0.13 11.51
N LEU A 146 -16.70 1.20 11.61
CA LEU A 146 -17.93 1.98 11.40
C LEU A 146 -18.51 1.74 9.99
N PHE A 147 -17.69 1.86 8.93
CA PHE A 147 -18.13 1.60 7.57
C PHE A 147 -18.51 0.13 7.34
N GLN A 148 -17.82 -0.78 8.00
CA GLN A 148 -18.15 -2.21 7.99
C GLN A 148 -19.53 -2.44 8.63
N CYS A 149 -19.81 -1.84 9.79
CA CYS A 149 -21.10 -1.95 10.46
C CYS A 149 -22.24 -1.33 9.63
N ILE A 150 -22.01 -0.18 8.99
CA ILE A 150 -23.00 0.48 8.13
C ILE A 150 -23.35 -0.38 6.91
N THR A 151 -22.34 -1.03 6.31
CA THR A 151 -22.51 -1.76 5.05
C THR A 151 -22.99 -3.19 5.22
N PHE A 152 -22.43 -3.92 6.19
CA PHE A 152 -22.68 -5.35 6.38
C PHE A 152 -23.52 -5.65 7.63
N GLY A 153 -23.81 -4.66 8.43
CA GLY A 153 -24.41 -4.84 9.75
C GLY A 153 -23.41 -5.30 10.79
N GLY A 154 -23.74 -5.20 12.03
CA GLY A 154 -22.89 -5.65 13.13
C GLY A 154 -22.86 -4.68 14.30
N GLN A 155 -22.10 -5.04 15.32
CA GLN A 155 -21.90 -4.20 16.51
C GLN A 155 -20.56 -3.47 16.39
N MET A 156 -20.54 -2.20 16.76
CA MET A 156 -19.32 -1.40 16.87
C MET A 156 -18.45 -1.84 18.05
N PHE A 157 -17.17 -1.54 17.99
CA PHE A 157 -16.17 -1.82 19.02
C PHE A 157 -15.91 -3.31 19.27
N ARG A 158 -16.08 -4.14 18.25
CA ARG A 158 -15.83 -5.58 18.34
C ARG A 158 -14.34 -5.92 18.22
N TRP A 159 -13.66 -5.30 17.26
CA TRP A 159 -12.25 -5.58 16.99
C TRP A 159 -11.37 -4.31 16.92
N SER A 160 -11.94 -3.14 16.62
CA SER A 160 -11.17 -1.90 16.42
C SER A 160 -10.46 -1.39 17.68
N LEU A 161 -10.98 -1.71 18.87
CA LEU A 161 -10.35 -1.32 20.13
C LEU A 161 -8.95 -1.92 20.32
N TYR A 162 -8.72 -3.14 19.82
CA TYR A 162 -7.40 -3.79 19.92
C TYR A 162 -6.32 -3.02 19.13
N PRO A 163 -6.47 -2.78 17.81
CA PRO A 163 -5.47 -2.00 17.06
C PRO A 163 -5.36 -0.56 17.57
N VAL A 164 -6.45 0.08 17.99
CA VAL A 164 -6.39 1.42 18.61
C VAL A 164 -5.50 1.40 19.84
N GLY A 165 -5.71 0.48 20.78
CA GLY A 165 -4.94 0.38 22.01
C GLY A 165 -3.45 0.13 21.73
N VAL A 166 -3.15 -0.89 20.93
CA VAL A 166 -1.78 -1.29 20.61
C VAL A 166 -1.04 -0.21 19.83
N LEU A 167 -1.64 0.32 18.77
CA LEU A 167 -0.98 1.32 17.91
C LEU A 167 -0.87 2.68 18.58
N SER A 168 -1.81 3.05 19.47
CA SER A 168 -1.69 4.27 20.27
C SER A 168 -0.58 4.15 21.30
N ALA A 169 -0.45 3.01 21.98
CA ALA A 169 0.65 2.76 22.92
C ALA A 169 2.01 2.80 22.19
N LEU A 170 2.10 2.15 21.03
CA LEU A 170 3.30 2.18 20.17
C LEU A 170 3.62 3.61 19.71
N GLY A 171 2.61 4.36 19.30
CA GLY A 171 2.75 5.74 18.87
C GLY A 171 3.25 6.66 19.99
N LEU A 172 2.70 6.52 21.19
CA LEU A 172 3.17 7.24 22.38
C LEU A 172 4.62 6.86 22.72
N PHE A 173 4.97 5.58 22.62
CA PHE A 173 6.36 5.14 22.82
C PHE A 173 7.33 5.85 21.85
N TRP A 174 6.99 5.93 20.55
CA TRP A 174 7.82 6.63 19.57
C TRP A 174 7.92 8.13 19.85
N ILE A 175 6.84 8.78 20.25
CA ILE A 175 6.84 10.20 20.63
C ILE A 175 7.71 10.43 21.85
N LEU A 176 7.58 9.61 22.90
CA LEU A 176 8.42 9.68 24.10
C LEU A 176 9.90 9.43 23.77
N ALA A 177 10.19 8.46 22.91
CA ALA A 177 11.55 8.23 22.43
C ALA A 177 12.13 9.43 21.67
N GLY A 178 11.29 10.21 21.01
CA GLY A 178 11.69 11.46 20.33
C GLY A 178 11.98 12.60 21.32
N ILE A 179 11.29 12.64 22.47
CA ILE A 179 11.43 13.68 23.51
C ILE A 179 12.63 13.37 24.41
N ILE A 180 12.80 12.11 24.80
CA ILE A 180 13.85 11.67 25.74
C ILE A 180 15.14 11.42 24.94
N ARG A 181 16.04 12.40 24.94
CA ARG A 181 17.33 12.37 24.21
C ARG A 181 18.14 11.08 24.40
N PRO A 182 18.40 10.56 25.63
CA PRO A 182 19.20 9.35 25.82
C PRO A 182 18.53 8.09 25.20
N LEU A 183 17.21 8.01 25.18
CA LEU A 183 16.46 6.93 24.59
C LEU A 183 16.50 6.99 23.05
N GLY A 184 16.32 8.18 22.50
CA GLY A 184 16.38 8.43 21.06
C GLY A 184 17.77 8.13 20.48
N ASP A 185 18.83 8.50 21.17
CA ASP A 185 20.21 8.24 20.74
C ASP A 185 20.57 6.75 20.82
N ALA A 186 20.09 6.03 21.84
CA ALA A 186 20.27 4.58 21.96
C ALA A 186 19.59 3.81 20.79
N ILE A 187 18.37 4.20 20.43
CA ILE A 187 17.64 3.60 19.31
C ILE A 187 18.31 3.94 17.97
N ARG A 188 18.69 5.21 17.80
CA ARG A 188 19.36 5.66 16.56
C ARG A 188 20.66 4.92 16.31
N LYS A 189 21.48 4.67 17.33
CA LYS A 189 22.72 3.89 17.22
C LYS A 189 22.51 2.43 16.88
N ARG A 190 21.36 1.83 17.21
CA ARG A 190 21.09 0.41 16.90
C ARG A 190 20.35 0.15 15.60
N VAL A 191 19.59 1.11 15.13
CA VAL A 191 18.69 0.92 13.96
C VAL A 191 19.24 1.57 12.68
N PHE A 192 20.08 2.62 12.83
CA PHE A 192 20.53 3.42 11.69
C PHE A 192 22.07 3.44 11.53
N ILE A 193 22.79 2.44 12.04
CA ILE A 193 24.22 2.22 11.69
C ILE A 193 24.35 1.24 10.55
#